data_6fd578e625c0c631b5c692850153662e
#
_entry.id   6fd578e625c0c631b5c692850153662e
#
_cell.length_a   1.000
_cell.length_b   1.000
_cell.length_c   1.000
_cell.angle_alpha   90.00
_cell.angle_beta   90.00
_cell.angle_gamma   90.00
#
_symmetry.space_group_name_H-M   'P 1'
#
loop_
_entity.id
_entity.type
_entity.pdbx_description
1 polymer ?
#
loop_
_entity_poly.entity_id
_entity_poly.type
_entity_poly.pdbx_seq_one_letter_code
_entity_poly.pdbx_strand_id
1 'polypeptide(L)'
;MPSYLIETYLARGQAVERIARERRARSAAEELTRGATRVRFDRSIHIPEDEICFYVYDAPSARHAADAAERAGLDPFRIVEAISSGKEN
;
A
#
# COMPACT_ATOMS: atom_id res chain seq x y z
N MET A 1 -11.75 2.38 -9.12
CA MET A 1 -10.34 2.77 -9.18
C MET A 1 -9.47 1.54 -9.26
N PRO A 2 -8.38 1.59 -10.01
CA PRO A 2 -7.44 0.47 -10.04
C PRO A 2 -6.82 0.23 -8.66
N SER A 3 -6.35 -0.98 -8.46
CA SER A 3 -5.63 -1.36 -7.24
C SER A 3 -4.17 -1.53 -7.56
N TYR A 4 -3.31 -1.17 -6.62
CA TYR A 4 -1.87 -1.25 -6.78
C TYR A 4 -1.24 -1.94 -5.60
N LEU A 5 -0.28 -2.82 -5.89
CA LEU A 5 0.49 -3.50 -4.86
C LEU A 5 1.80 -2.76 -4.67
N ILE A 6 2.04 -2.33 -3.45
CA ILE A 6 3.28 -1.69 -3.05
C ILE A 6 4.13 -2.78 -2.40
N GLU A 7 5.16 -3.26 -3.10
CA GLU A 7 5.97 -4.38 -2.61
C GLU A 7 7.15 -3.86 -1.82
N THR A 8 7.25 -4.31 -0.57
CA THR A 8 8.32 -3.87 0.31
C THR A 8 8.97 -5.08 0.97
N TYR A 9 10.18 -4.86 1.46
CA TYR A 9 10.87 -5.85 2.28
C TYR A 9 10.40 -5.70 3.72
N LEU A 10 10.12 -6.83 4.36
CA LEU A 10 9.80 -6.84 5.79
C LEU A 10 10.28 -8.15 6.37
N ALA A 11 11.30 -8.07 7.23
CA ALA A 11 11.90 -9.26 7.81
C ALA A 11 10.88 -10.06 8.59
N ARG A 12 10.99 -11.38 8.52
CA ARG A 12 10.12 -12.23 9.31
C ARG A 12 10.37 -11.93 10.80
N GLY A 13 9.36 -11.95 11.57
CA GLY A 13 9.49 -11.61 12.98
C GLY A 13 9.27 -10.14 13.27
N GLN A 14 8.98 -9.32 12.28
CA GLN A 14 8.74 -7.88 12.48
C GLN A 14 7.28 -7.50 12.28
N ALA A 15 6.40 -8.29 12.88
CA ALA A 15 4.96 -8.01 12.76
C ALA A 15 4.59 -6.64 13.33
N VAL A 16 5.30 -6.20 14.36
CA VAL A 16 5.02 -4.89 14.95
C VAL A 16 5.31 -3.77 13.95
N GLU A 17 6.37 -3.95 13.19
CA GLU A 17 6.73 -2.98 12.15
C GLU A 17 5.64 -2.92 11.07
N ARG A 18 5.05 -4.05 10.72
CA ARG A 18 3.96 -4.08 9.75
C ARG A 18 2.78 -3.24 10.22
N ILE A 19 2.46 -3.36 11.50
CA ILE A 19 1.33 -2.60 12.04
C ILE A 19 1.61 -1.10 11.98
N ALA A 20 2.83 -0.70 12.31
CA ALA A 20 3.21 0.71 12.24
C ALA A 20 3.14 1.23 10.80
N ARG A 21 3.60 0.41 9.84
CA ARG A 21 3.56 0.78 8.43
C ARG A 21 2.13 0.90 7.92
N GLU A 22 1.24 0.00 8.36
CA GLU A 22 -0.17 0.08 7.98
C GLU A 22 -0.79 1.38 8.45
N ARG A 23 -0.45 1.79 9.67
CA ARG A 23 -0.99 3.04 10.21
C ARG A 23 -0.54 4.22 9.36
N ARG A 24 0.74 4.25 8.99
CA ARG A 24 1.26 5.31 8.15
C ARG A 24 0.65 5.26 6.75
N ALA A 25 0.45 4.05 6.22
CA ALA A 25 -0.15 3.88 4.89
C ALA A 25 -1.55 4.44 4.85
N ARG A 26 -2.33 4.16 5.89
CA ARG A 26 -3.71 4.65 5.99
C ARG A 26 -3.74 6.16 6.13
N SER A 27 -2.86 6.72 6.98
CA SER A 27 -2.79 8.16 7.17
C SER A 27 -2.41 8.88 5.88
N ALA A 28 -1.48 8.31 5.12
CA ALA A 28 -1.05 8.91 3.86
C ALA A 28 -2.22 8.99 2.87
N ALA A 29 -3.00 7.89 2.79
CA ALA A 29 -4.16 7.88 1.90
C ALA A 29 -5.18 8.93 2.31
N GLU A 30 -5.40 9.09 3.62
CA GLU A 30 -6.35 10.07 4.12
C GLU A 30 -5.89 11.49 3.82
N GLU A 31 -4.59 11.75 3.97
CA GLU A 31 -4.05 13.08 3.66
C GLU A 31 -4.24 13.41 2.19
N LEU A 32 -3.92 12.48 1.31
CA LEU A 32 -4.07 12.73 -0.12
C LEU A 32 -5.53 12.94 -0.49
N THR A 33 -6.42 12.19 0.11
CA THR A 33 -7.84 12.33 -0.17
C THR A 33 -8.35 13.69 0.29
N ARG A 34 -7.88 14.18 1.43
CA ARG A 34 -8.25 15.51 1.90
C ARG A 34 -7.73 16.58 0.96
N GLY A 35 -6.61 16.32 0.26
CA GLY A 35 -6.06 17.22 -0.73
C GLY A 35 -6.63 17.00 -2.12
N ALA A 36 -7.76 16.31 -2.24
CA ALA A 36 -8.52 16.10 -3.47
C ALA A 36 -7.94 15.03 -4.39
N THR A 37 -7.00 14.21 -3.92
CA THR A 37 -6.51 13.06 -4.68
C THR A 37 -7.07 11.80 -4.02
N ARG A 38 -8.02 11.15 -4.69
CA ARG A 38 -8.71 10.00 -4.12
C ARG A 38 -7.79 8.79 -4.07
N VAL A 39 -7.35 8.44 -2.86
CA VAL A 39 -6.52 7.27 -2.62
C VAL A 39 -7.09 6.58 -1.40
N ARG A 40 -7.22 5.26 -1.48
CA ARG A 40 -7.73 4.48 -0.36
C ARG A 40 -6.75 3.35 -0.05
N PHE A 41 -6.39 3.23 1.22
CA PHE A 41 -5.61 2.08 1.66
C PHE A 41 -6.56 0.93 1.96
N ASP A 42 -6.31 -0.23 1.35
CA ASP A 42 -7.16 -1.41 1.52
C ASP A 42 -6.64 -2.29 2.65
N ARG A 43 -5.47 -2.88 2.47
CA ARG A 43 -4.92 -3.79 3.47
C ARG A 43 -3.44 -4.06 3.19
N SER A 44 -2.79 -4.73 4.15
CA SER A 44 -1.45 -5.24 3.92
C SER A 44 -1.49 -6.76 3.87
N ILE A 45 -0.53 -7.34 3.16
CA ILE A 45 -0.39 -8.79 3.05
C ILE A 45 1.08 -9.10 3.31
N HIS A 46 1.36 -9.77 4.41
CA HIS A 46 2.73 -10.10 4.79
C HIS A 46 3.00 -11.57 4.48
N ILE A 47 4.08 -11.81 3.76
CA ILE A 47 4.53 -13.17 3.45
C ILE A 47 5.87 -13.35 4.16
N PRO A 48 5.84 -13.82 5.42
CA PRO A 48 7.07 -13.87 6.23
C PRO A 48 8.14 -14.76 5.62
N GLU A 49 7.74 -15.83 4.99
CA GLU A 49 8.69 -16.77 4.40
C GLU A 49 9.57 -16.11 3.36
N ASP A 50 8.98 -15.19 2.58
CA ASP A 50 9.70 -14.46 1.54
C ASP A 50 10.21 -13.11 2.03
N GLU A 51 9.86 -12.74 3.25
CA GLU A 51 10.21 -11.45 3.85
C GLU A 51 9.73 -10.29 2.98
N ILE A 52 8.52 -10.43 2.46
CA ILE A 52 7.89 -9.43 1.61
C ILE A 52 6.58 -9.00 2.27
N CYS A 53 6.29 -7.71 2.20
CA CYS A 53 5.01 -7.19 2.64
C CYS A 53 4.44 -6.31 1.55
N PHE A 54 3.19 -6.61 1.17
CA PHE A 54 2.46 -5.82 0.18
C PHE A 54 1.52 -4.87 0.90
N TYR A 55 1.43 -3.65 0.40
CA TYR A 55 0.42 -2.70 0.84
C TYR A 55 -0.45 -2.41 -0.36
N VAL A 56 -1.76 -2.58 -0.22
CA VAL A 56 -2.69 -2.47 -1.34
C VAL A 56 -3.40 -1.13 -1.27
N TYR A 57 -3.23 -0.33 -2.31
CA TYR A 57 -3.93 0.95 -2.45
C TYR A 57 -4.86 0.92 -3.64
N ASP A 58 -6.02 1.54 -3.51
CA ASP A 58 -6.84 1.91 -4.65
C ASP A 58 -6.55 3.37 -4.97
N ALA A 59 -6.19 3.65 -6.21
CA ALA A 59 -5.77 5.00 -6.61
C ALA A 59 -6.06 5.22 -8.08
N PRO A 60 -6.16 6.48 -8.52
CA PRO A 60 -6.44 6.76 -9.93
C PRO A 60 -5.33 6.31 -10.89
N SER A 61 -4.10 6.27 -10.41
CA SER A 61 -2.98 5.88 -11.25
C SER A 61 -1.84 5.35 -10.39
N ALA A 62 -0.87 4.71 -11.05
CA ALA A 62 0.32 4.22 -10.35
C ALA A 62 1.08 5.36 -9.67
N ARG A 63 1.08 6.54 -10.29
CA ARG A 63 1.76 7.69 -9.72
C ARG A 63 1.14 8.09 -8.39
N HIS A 64 -0.18 8.09 -8.31
CA HIS A 64 -0.85 8.44 -7.06
C HIS A 64 -0.59 7.40 -5.98
N ALA A 65 -0.54 6.11 -6.37
CA ALA A 65 -0.18 5.07 -5.41
C ALA A 65 1.25 5.25 -4.92
N ALA A 66 2.16 5.64 -5.82
CA ALA A 66 3.55 5.90 -5.45
C ALA A 66 3.66 7.08 -4.49
N ASP A 67 2.86 8.12 -4.73
CA ASP A 67 2.85 9.28 -3.83
C ASP A 67 2.42 8.87 -2.44
N ALA A 68 1.41 8.03 -2.34
CA ALA A 68 0.94 7.56 -1.04
C ALA A 68 2.03 6.74 -0.34
N ALA A 69 2.68 5.85 -1.08
CA ALA A 69 3.75 5.02 -0.52
C ALA A 69 4.90 5.88 -0.01
N GLU A 70 5.23 6.92 -0.75
CA GLU A 70 6.32 7.82 -0.35
C GLU A 70 5.96 8.57 0.91
N ARG A 71 4.74 9.11 0.99
CA ARG A 71 4.28 9.81 2.19
C ARG A 71 4.30 8.90 3.40
N ALA A 72 3.98 7.64 3.20
CA ALA A 72 3.94 6.66 4.30
C ALA A 72 5.32 6.16 4.68
N GLY A 73 6.35 6.47 3.90
CA GLY A 73 7.70 6.00 4.17
C GLY A 73 7.85 4.51 3.97
N LEU A 74 7.13 3.94 3.00
CA LEU A 74 7.14 2.49 2.80
C LEU A 74 8.36 1.98 2.05
N ASP A 75 8.99 2.85 1.26
CA ASP A 75 10.22 2.52 0.54
C ASP A 75 10.08 1.24 -0.28
N PRO A 76 9.16 1.21 -1.24
CA PRO A 76 8.93 0.00 -2.02
C PRO A 76 10.02 -0.25 -3.04
N PHE A 77 10.26 -1.53 -3.33
CA PHE A 77 11.16 -1.87 -4.43
C PHE A 77 10.37 -2.10 -5.72
N ARG A 78 9.04 -2.13 -5.66
CA ARG A 78 8.21 -2.34 -6.84
C ARG A 78 6.79 -1.90 -6.56
N ILE A 79 6.13 -1.33 -7.59
CA ILE A 79 4.72 -0.96 -7.54
C ILE A 79 4.09 -1.48 -8.82
N VAL A 80 3.05 -2.30 -8.70
CA VAL A 80 2.39 -2.89 -9.87
C VAL A 80 0.89 -2.82 -9.70
N GLU A 81 0.20 -2.70 -10.84
CA GLU A 81 -1.25 -2.76 -10.83
C GLU A 81 -1.69 -4.20 -10.58
N ALA A 82 -2.74 -4.35 -9.79
CA ALA A 82 -3.28 -5.66 -9.45
C ALA A 82 -4.75 -5.70 -9.84
N ILE A 83 -5.16 -6.82 -10.40
CA ILE A 83 -6.54 -7.03 -10.78
C ILE A 83 -7.07 -8.19 -9.94
N SER A 84 -8.17 -7.94 -9.23
CA SER A 84 -8.74 -8.92 -8.33
C SER A 84 -10.15 -9.25 -8.77
N SER A 85 -10.44 -10.52 -8.94
CA SER A 85 -11.75 -10.95 -9.40
C SER A 85 -12.86 -10.68 -8.38
N GLY A 86 -12.50 -10.48 -7.14
CA GLY A 86 -13.49 -10.21 -6.11
C GLY A 86 -13.88 -8.75 -5.96
N LYS A 87 -13.33 -7.89 -6.80
CA LYS A 87 -13.51 -6.44 -6.64
C LYS A 87 -14.48 -5.83 -7.63
N GLU A 88 -14.99 -6.58 -8.54
CA GLU A 88 -15.95 -5.99 -9.48
C GLU A 88 -17.30 -5.86 -8.82
N ASN A 89 -17.90 -4.80 -9.04
CA ASN A 89 -19.24 -4.57 -8.53
C ASN A 89 -19.63 -3.19 -8.78
#